data_0008b03b638d58464c6d4e72adfbabd7
#
_entry.id   0008b03b638d58464c6d4e72adfbabd7
#
_cell.length_a   1.000
_cell.length_b   1.000
_cell.length_c   1.000
_cell.angle_alpha   90.00
_cell.angle_beta   90.00
_cell.angle_gamma   90.00
#
_symmetry.space_group_name_H-M   'P 1'
#
loop_
_entity.id
_entity.type
_entity.pdbx_description
1 polymer ?
#
loop_
_entity_poly.entity_id
_entity_poly.type
_entity_poly.pdbx_seq_one_letter_code
_entity_poly.pdbx_strand_id
1 'polypeptide(L)'
;MQNSLYRGQIVHKGQSHPGEHPPIIDQPLWDAVQAQRAANTADRNSGTRTRQPSLLAGRLFDGDGNRMTPTHATKEGKRYRYYVSRPLITSDQIDGSAGLRIPAGEIEQAVTSRMRQWLIDPGSVYQAIRLTDPSVQRRLIPQAEEIGRSWSDLPTVRQRTLLTTLIERIDVRADRIDIHLRPTRLGMLLDIAAPLPIATDETQTLSVPIALRRSGREIKMRIDGTDPFATAKPDARLVKLLIRARRFNATLVDSDGVPFAALAKREGVSPSYFTRFVRLSYLDPDITQAILEGCQPRDLTADKLLARSRLPLTWREQRRVLGFA
;
A
#
# COMPACT_ATOMS: atom_id res chain seq x y z
N MET A 1 25.33 -0.75 -23.45
CA MET A 1 26.32 -1.59 -24.18
C MET A 1 26.17 -3.02 -23.69
N GLN A 2 25.59 -3.92 -24.50
CA GLN A 2 25.48 -5.37 -24.23
C GLN A 2 25.88 -6.19 -25.45
N ASN A 3 26.08 -5.53 -26.59
CA ASN A 3 26.37 -6.20 -27.83
C ASN A 3 27.85 -6.51 -27.91
N SER A 4 28.22 -7.77 -28.01
CA SER A 4 29.60 -8.28 -28.16
C SER A 4 30.29 -7.79 -29.43
N LEU A 5 29.56 -7.27 -30.41
CA LEU A 5 30.13 -6.62 -31.61
C LEU A 5 31.10 -5.48 -31.25
N TYR A 6 30.87 -4.74 -30.16
CA TYR A 6 31.82 -3.69 -29.72
C TYR A 6 33.20 -4.23 -29.32
N ARG A 7 33.28 -5.53 -29.04
CA ARG A 7 34.54 -6.25 -28.74
C ARG A 7 35.13 -6.99 -29.96
N GLY A 8 34.57 -6.73 -31.14
CA GLY A 8 34.97 -7.47 -32.34
C GLY A 8 34.53 -8.93 -32.32
N GLN A 9 33.46 -9.27 -31.62
CA GLN A 9 32.95 -10.62 -31.47
C GLN A 9 31.52 -10.74 -31.99
N ILE A 10 31.18 -11.84 -32.66
CA ILE A 10 29.89 -12.18 -33.17
C ILE A 10 29.32 -13.34 -32.31
N VAL A 11 28.11 -13.21 -31.80
CA VAL A 11 27.45 -14.30 -31.06
C VAL A 11 26.50 -15.05 -32.01
N HIS A 12 26.74 -16.33 -32.18
CA HIS A 12 25.87 -17.24 -32.91
C HIS A 12 25.50 -18.43 -32.01
N LYS A 13 24.19 -18.70 -31.86
CA LYS A 13 23.65 -19.79 -31.01
C LYS A 13 24.24 -19.84 -29.59
N GLY A 14 24.53 -18.68 -28.97
CA GLY A 14 25.05 -18.59 -27.62
C GLY A 14 26.60 -18.75 -27.51
N GLN A 15 27.31 -18.99 -28.62
CA GLN A 15 28.75 -19.03 -28.67
C GLN A 15 29.30 -17.75 -29.28
N SER A 16 30.43 -17.26 -28.71
CA SER A 16 31.11 -16.06 -29.18
C SER A 16 32.24 -16.44 -30.11
N HIS A 17 32.27 -15.84 -31.31
CA HIS A 17 33.29 -16.05 -32.33
C HIS A 17 34.00 -14.72 -32.66
N PRO A 18 35.27 -14.72 -33.07
CA PRO A 18 35.91 -13.52 -33.57
C PRO A 18 35.17 -12.96 -34.80
N GLY A 19 34.89 -11.65 -34.76
CA GLY A 19 34.27 -10.94 -35.89
C GLY A 19 35.35 -10.48 -36.91
N GLU A 20 34.90 -10.05 -38.08
CA GLU A 20 35.78 -9.56 -39.15
C GLU A 20 36.32 -8.13 -38.90
N HIS A 21 35.78 -7.44 -37.88
CA HIS A 21 36.17 -6.06 -37.57
C HIS A 21 37.01 -6.01 -36.27
N PRO A 22 37.95 -5.08 -36.15
CA PRO A 22 38.68 -4.87 -34.91
C PRO A 22 37.77 -4.41 -33.77
N PRO A 23 38.07 -4.70 -32.50
CA PRO A 23 37.33 -4.23 -31.37
C PRO A 23 37.30 -2.70 -31.32
N ILE A 24 36.12 -2.12 -31.13
CA ILE A 24 35.89 -0.68 -30.94
C ILE A 24 36.18 -0.31 -29.48
N ILE A 25 35.97 -1.26 -28.55
CA ILE A 25 36.17 -1.10 -27.11
C ILE A 25 37.14 -2.20 -26.67
N ASP A 26 38.17 -1.81 -25.93
CA ASP A 26 39.09 -2.75 -25.33
C ASP A 26 38.50 -3.54 -24.17
N GLN A 27 39.12 -4.66 -23.81
CA GLN A 27 38.60 -5.56 -22.75
C GLN A 27 38.53 -4.86 -21.39
N PRO A 28 39.53 -4.09 -20.92
CA PRO A 28 39.48 -3.41 -19.63
C PRO A 28 38.33 -2.42 -19.54
N LEU A 29 38.08 -1.64 -20.58
CA LEU A 29 36.96 -0.68 -20.63
C LEU A 29 35.60 -1.40 -20.65
N TRP A 30 35.47 -2.51 -21.39
CA TRP A 30 34.30 -3.34 -21.40
C TRP A 30 33.99 -3.87 -20.00
N ASP A 31 34.99 -4.46 -19.32
CA ASP A 31 34.81 -5.04 -17.99
C ASP A 31 34.46 -3.96 -16.95
N ALA A 32 35.07 -2.79 -17.03
CA ALA A 32 34.74 -1.63 -16.21
C ALA A 32 33.25 -1.19 -16.40
N VAL A 33 32.79 -1.14 -17.67
CA VAL A 33 31.40 -0.81 -17.99
C VAL A 33 30.44 -1.88 -17.48
N GLN A 34 30.77 -3.17 -17.59
CA GLN A 34 29.91 -4.23 -17.03
C GLN A 34 29.88 -4.19 -15.51
N ALA A 35 31.01 -3.97 -14.83
CA ALA A 35 31.08 -3.79 -13.39
C ALA A 35 30.26 -2.56 -12.94
N GLN A 36 30.39 -1.43 -13.63
CA GLN A 36 29.60 -0.22 -13.35
C GLN A 36 28.11 -0.46 -13.56
N ARG A 37 27.71 -1.24 -14.56
CA ARG A 37 26.31 -1.60 -14.79
C ARG A 37 25.79 -2.52 -13.71
N ALA A 38 26.56 -3.51 -13.27
CA ALA A 38 26.19 -4.38 -12.15
C ALA A 38 26.02 -3.56 -10.86
N ALA A 39 26.95 -2.65 -10.56
CA ALA A 39 26.84 -1.71 -9.44
C ALA A 39 25.62 -0.79 -9.57
N ASN A 40 25.40 -0.19 -10.74
CA ASN A 40 24.22 0.66 -11.01
C ASN A 40 22.90 -0.12 -10.97
N THR A 41 22.90 -1.42 -11.26
CA THR A 41 21.71 -2.28 -11.14
C THR A 41 21.41 -2.55 -9.67
N ALA A 42 22.42 -2.75 -8.83
CA ALA A 42 22.28 -2.82 -7.38
C ALA A 42 21.77 -1.48 -6.80
N ASP A 43 22.31 -0.35 -7.25
CA ASP A 43 21.89 1.00 -6.85
C ASP A 43 20.49 1.37 -7.35
N ARG A 44 20.08 0.96 -8.55
CA ARG A 44 18.68 1.11 -9.02
C ARG A 44 17.70 0.35 -8.16
N ASN A 45 18.08 -0.77 -7.60
CA ASN A 45 17.29 -1.51 -6.62
C ASN A 45 17.21 -0.80 -5.26
N SER A 46 18.17 0.07 -4.92
CA SER A 46 18.19 0.81 -3.64
C SER A 46 17.26 2.02 -3.61
N GLY A 47 16.79 2.54 -4.77
CA GLY A 47 15.71 3.54 -4.87
C GLY A 47 15.94 4.87 -4.14
N THR A 48 17.18 5.25 -3.88
CA THR A 48 17.57 6.41 -3.07
C THR A 48 17.33 7.77 -3.72
N ARG A 49 16.91 7.82 -5.00
CA ARG A 49 16.76 9.08 -5.76
C ARG A 49 15.35 9.66 -5.84
N THR A 50 14.34 9.03 -5.24
CA THR A 50 12.94 9.52 -5.30
C THR A 50 12.49 10.03 -3.93
N ARG A 51 11.89 11.23 -3.89
CA ARG A 51 11.27 11.82 -2.68
C ARG A 51 10.25 10.91 -1.99
N GLN A 52 9.71 9.92 -2.70
CA GLN A 52 8.81 8.88 -2.18
C GLN A 52 9.15 7.54 -2.86
N PRO A 53 10.10 6.76 -2.33
CA PRO A 53 10.45 5.46 -2.88
C PRO A 53 9.25 4.49 -2.74
N SER A 54 9.04 3.66 -3.77
CA SER A 54 8.07 2.57 -3.71
C SER A 54 8.59 1.48 -2.78
N LEU A 55 7.89 1.26 -1.66
CA LEU A 55 8.36 0.41 -0.55
C LEU A 55 8.61 -1.05 -0.97
N LEU A 56 7.79 -1.58 -1.89
CA LEU A 56 7.80 -2.98 -2.30
C LEU A 56 8.42 -3.21 -3.67
N ALA A 57 9.13 -2.20 -4.21
CA ALA A 57 9.76 -2.31 -5.53
C ALA A 57 10.71 -3.51 -5.59
N GLY A 58 10.51 -4.37 -6.61
CA GLY A 58 11.33 -5.54 -6.82
C GLY A 58 10.93 -6.80 -6.06
N ARG A 59 9.92 -6.74 -5.21
CA ARG A 59 9.45 -7.86 -4.38
C ARG A 59 8.05 -8.37 -4.76
N LEU A 60 7.29 -7.62 -5.56
CA LEU A 60 5.91 -7.95 -5.94
C LEU A 60 5.84 -8.77 -7.23
N PHE A 61 4.99 -9.79 -7.20
CA PHE A 61 4.64 -10.66 -8.32
C PHE A 61 3.12 -10.86 -8.35
N ASP A 62 2.56 -11.04 -9.54
CA ASP A 62 1.15 -11.39 -9.72
C ASP A 62 0.91 -12.91 -9.56
N GLY A 63 -0.35 -13.34 -9.65
CA GLY A 63 -0.74 -14.75 -9.50
C GLY A 63 -0.12 -15.68 -10.56
N ASP A 64 0.28 -15.12 -11.70
CA ASP A 64 0.93 -15.86 -12.79
C ASP A 64 2.47 -15.86 -12.67
N GLY A 65 3.00 -15.27 -11.59
CA GLY A 65 4.44 -15.18 -11.34
C GLY A 65 5.15 -14.05 -12.08
N ASN A 66 4.44 -13.16 -12.76
CA ASN A 66 5.04 -12.02 -13.44
C ASN A 66 5.41 -10.92 -12.42
N ARG A 67 6.61 -10.37 -12.58
CA ARG A 67 7.07 -9.28 -11.73
C ARG A 67 6.23 -8.02 -11.94
N MET A 68 5.86 -7.37 -10.83
CA MET A 68 5.16 -6.10 -10.85
C MET A 68 6.12 -4.93 -10.63
N THR A 69 6.03 -3.93 -11.51
CA THR A 69 6.92 -2.77 -11.52
C THR A 69 6.18 -1.52 -11.04
N PRO A 70 6.80 -0.69 -10.18
CA PRO A 70 6.19 0.56 -9.78
C PRO A 70 6.12 1.54 -10.97
N THR A 71 4.94 2.07 -11.21
CA THR A 71 4.66 3.09 -12.23
C THR A 71 3.89 4.26 -11.61
N HIS A 72 3.79 5.37 -12.32
CA HIS A 72 2.99 6.50 -11.88
C HIS A 72 2.23 7.10 -13.06
N ALA A 73 1.07 7.67 -12.74
CA ALA A 73 0.28 8.49 -13.65
C ALA A 73 0.00 9.85 -12.98
N THR A 74 -0.01 10.91 -13.77
CA THR A 74 -0.38 12.25 -13.28
C THR A 74 -1.74 12.61 -13.86
N LYS A 75 -2.68 13.00 -12.99
CA LYS A 75 -3.99 13.50 -13.39
C LYS A 75 -4.29 14.77 -12.58
N GLU A 76 -4.60 15.87 -13.26
CA GLU A 76 -4.91 17.16 -12.62
C GLU A 76 -3.85 17.62 -11.60
N GLY A 77 -2.56 17.49 -11.95
CA GLY A 77 -1.44 17.82 -11.08
C GLY A 77 -1.18 16.82 -9.93
N LYS A 78 -2.05 15.84 -9.71
CA LYS A 78 -1.91 14.84 -8.67
C LYS A 78 -1.25 13.57 -9.21
N ARG A 79 -0.18 13.11 -8.53
CA ARG A 79 0.56 11.91 -8.89
C ARG A 79 -0.05 10.68 -8.21
N TYR A 80 -0.41 9.67 -9.00
CA TYR A 80 -0.92 8.39 -8.57
C TYR A 80 0.13 7.32 -8.83
N ARG A 81 0.45 6.50 -7.83
CA ARG A 81 1.42 5.41 -7.92
C ARG A 81 0.70 4.06 -8.01
N TYR A 82 1.20 3.18 -8.86
CA TYR A 82 0.67 1.84 -9.09
C TYR A 82 1.81 0.82 -9.14
N TYR A 83 1.49 -0.43 -8.85
CA TYR A 83 2.29 -1.58 -9.25
C TYR A 83 1.60 -2.26 -10.42
N VAL A 84 2.33 -2.50 -11.51
CA VAL A 84 1.81 -3.00 -12.78
C VAL A 84 2.57 -4.25 -13.18
N SER A 85 1.86 -5.32 -13.53
CA SER A 85 2.45 -6.56 -14.04
C SER A 85 3.23 -6.31 -15.33
N ARG A 86 4.38 -6.96 -15.48
CA ARG A 86 5.27 -6.79 -16.63
C ARG A 86 4.58 -6.95 -18.00
N PRO A 87 3.70 -7.94 -18.24
CA PRO A 87 3.00 -8.07 -19.52
C PRO A 87 2.21 -6.83 -19.93
N LEU A 88 1.65 -6.08 -18.96
CA LEU A 88 0.94 -4.83 -19.26
C LEU A 88 1.85 -3.65 -19.65
N ILE A 89 3.16 -3.79 -19.45
CA ILE A 89 4.15 -2.74 -19.76
C ILE A 89 4.86 -3.04 -21.08
N THR A 90 5.15 -4.33 -21.37
CA THR A 90 5.96 -4.75 -22.52
C THR A 90 5.14 -4.98 -23.80
N SER A 91 3.81 -4.82 -23.77
CA SER A 91 2.91 -5.07 -24.90
C SER A 91 2.95 -6.51 -25.43
N ASP A 92 3.68 -7.40 -24.79
CA ASP A 92 3.66 -8.84 -25.07
C ASP A 92 2.36 -9.44 -24.50
N GLN A 93 1.22 -9.04 -25.08
CA GLN A 93 -0.04 -9.73 -24.82
C GLN A 93 0.03 -11.10 -25.50
N ILE A 94 0.66 -12.04 -24.84
CA ILE A 94 0.43 -13.46 -25.10
C ILE A 94 -0.97 -13.74 -24.56
N ASP A 95 -1.83 -14.21 -25.44
CA ASP A 95 -3.26 -14.48 -25.25
C ASP A 95 -3.66 -14.79 -23.80
N GLY A 96 -4.51 -13.92 -23.23
CA GLY A 96 -5.32 -14.23 -22.05
C GLY A 96 -4.74 -13.90 -20.67
N SER A 97 -3.48 -13.51 -20.52
CA SER A 97 -2.94 -13.11 -19.20
C SER A 97 -3.43 -11.70 -18.82
N ALA A 98 -4.46 -11.66 -18.00
CA ALA A 98 -4.97 -10.41 -17.42
C ALA A 98 -4.01 -9.92 -16.33
N GLY A 99 -2.94 -9.22 -16.72
CA GLY A 99 -2.01 -8.60 -15.77
C GLY A 99 -2.72 -7.69 -14.77
N LEU A 100 -2.11 -7.51 -13.61
CA LEU A 100 -2.65 -6.69 -12.52
C LEU A 100 -2.09 -5.26 -12.56
N ARG A 101 -2.96 -4.28 -12.27
CA ARG A 101 -2.59 -2.90 -11.98
C ARG A 101 -3.24 -2.49 -10.66
N ILE A 102 -2.43 -2.35 -9.62
CA ILE A 102 -2.88 -2.14 -8.23
C ILE A 102 -2.38 -0.80 -7.72
N PRO A 103 -3.21 0.01 -7.03
CA PRO A 103 -2.76 1.23 -6.37
C PRO A 103 -1.68 0.92 -5.33
N ALA A 104 -0.54 1.64 -5.41
CA ALA A 104 0.61 1.36 -4.55
C ALA A 104 0.29 1.57 -3.06
N GLY A 105 -0.50 2.61 -2.73
CA GLY A 105 -0.84 2.89 -1.34
C GLY A 105 -1.59 1.77 -0.64
N GLU A 106 -2.52 1.11 -1.32
CA GLU A 106 -3.34 0.04 -0.74
C GLU A 106 -2.49 -1.20 -0.43
N ILE A 107 -1.67 -1.66 -1.38
CA ILE A 107 -0.84 -2.84 -1.17
C ILE A 107 0.33 -2.59 -0.23
N GLU A 108 0.96 -1.41 -0.28
CA GLU A 108 2.01 -1.01 0.65
C GLU A 108 1.47 -0.98 2.09
N GLN A 109 0.25 -0.48 2.30
CA GLN A 109 -0.41 -0.49 3.60
C GLN A 109 -0.70 -1.91 4.09
N ALA A 110 -1.31 -2.76 3.25
CA ALA A 110 -1.63 -4.15 3.60
C ALA A 110 -0.39 -4.93 4.07
N VAL A 111 0.69 -4.86 3.28
CA VAL A 111 1.94 -5.54 3.59
C VAL A 111 2.58 -4.97 4.86
N THR A 112 2.64 -3.64 4.98
CA THR A 112 3.22 -2.97 6.15
C THR A 112 2.47 -3.33 7.42
N SER A 113 1.14 -3.30 7.42
CA SER A 113 0.33 -3.65 8.58
C SER A 113 0.53 -5.10 9.00
N ARG A 114 0.59 -6.01 8.05
CA ARG A 114 0.84 -7.44 8.34
C ARG A 114 2.23 -7.68 8.91
N MET A 115 3.23 -6.97 8.39
CA MET A 115 4.60 -7.01 8.93
C MET A 115 4.68 -6.46 10.34
N ARG A 116 3.99 -5.35 10.63
CA ARG A 116 3.91 -4.78 11.99
C ARG A 116 3.27 -5.76 12.97
N GLN A 117 2.15 -6.38 12.60
CA GLN A 117 1.50 -7.40 13.43
C GLN A 117 2.47 -8.53 13.76
N TRP A 118 3.21 -9.02 12.76
CA TRP A 118 4.19 -10.08 12.95
C TRP A 118 5.34 -9.66 13.88
N LEU A 119 5.87 -8.44 13.74
CA LEU A 119 6.94 -7.91 14.59
C LEU A 119 6.50 -7.68 16.04
N ILE A 120 5.25 -7.28 16.26
CA ILE A 120 4.70 -6.99 17.60
C ILE A 120 4.30 -8.28 18.35
N ASP A 121 4.05 -9.38 17.64
CA ASP A 121 3.71 -10.64 18.27
C ASP A 121 4.96 -11.46 18.65
N PRO A 122 5.34 -11.49 19.96
CA PRO A 122 6.52 -12.22 20.42
C PRO A 122 6.49 -13.70 20.07
N GLY A 123 5.28 -14.31 20.07
CA GLY A 123 5.11 -15.71 19.74
C GLY A 123 5.43 -16.02 18.28
N SER A 124 4.93 -15.21 17.36
CA SER A 124 5.22 -15.33 15.92
C SER A 124 6.71 -15.13 15.62
N VAL A 125 7.35 -14.14 16.23
CA VAL A 125 8.78 -13.88 16.06
C VAL A 125 9.61 -15.05 16.61
N TYR A 126 9.28 -15.55 17.81
CA TYR A 126 9.95 -16.69 18.44
C TYR A 126 9.88 -17.95 17.57
N GLN A 127 8.67 -18.31 17.12
CA GLN A 127 8.45 -19.49 16.27
C GLN A 127 9.19 -19.39 14.93
N ALA A 128 9.23 -18.17 14.35
CA ALA A 128 9.83 -17.94 13.06
C ALA A 128 11.37 -18.07 13.08
N ILE A 129 12.00 -17.59 14.15
CA ILE A 129 13.46 -17.54 14.24
C ILE A 129 14.04 -18.80 14.84
N ARG A 130 13.25 -19.59 15.59
CA ARG A 130 13.64 -20.86 16.24
C ARG A 130 14.97 -20.76 16.99
N LEU A 131 15.21 -19.64 17.67
CA LEU A 131 16.42 -19.40 18.43
C LEU A 131 16.51 -20.37 19.60
N THR A 132 17.66 -21.06 19.73
CA THR A 132 17.95 -21.92 20.87
C THR A 132 18.59 -21.19 22.05
N ASP A 133 19.23 -20.03 21.79
CA ASP A 133 19.89 -19.23 22.81
C ASP A 133 18.92 -18.24 23.49
N PRO A 134 18.61 -18.45 24.78
CA PRO A 134 17.71 -17.58 25.54
C PRO A 134 18.23 -16.13 25.69
N SER A 135 19.54 -15.91 25.60
CA SER A 135 20.13 -14.58 25.72
C SER A 135 19.84 -13.74 24.47
N VAL A 136 19.92 -14.36 23.31
CA VAL A 136 19.58 -13.75 22.02
C VAL A 136 18.08 -13.47 21.93
N GLN A 137 17.24 -14.41 22.37
CA GLN A 137 15.78 -14.24 22.39
C GLN A 137 15.36 -13.03 23.22
N ARG A 138 15.92 -12.91 24.46
CA ARG A 138 15.62 -11.78 25.37
C ARG A 138 16.01 -10.42 24.81
N ARG A 139 16.94 -10.37 23.87
CA ARG A 139 17.37 -9.12 23.21
C ARG A 139 16.57 -8.85 21.93
N LEU A 140 16.37 -9.87 21.12
CA LEU A 140 15.79 -9.74 19.78
C LEU A 140 14.28 -9.47 19.82
N ILE A 141 13.53 -10.19 20.64
CA ILE A 141 12.07 -10.06 20.69
C ILE A 141 11.61 -8.66 21.09
N PRO A 142 12.12 -8.02 22.19
CA PRO A 142 11.72 -6.67 22.53
C PRO A 142 12.11 -5.63 21.48
N GLN A 143 13.25 -5.81 20.79
CA GLN A 143 13.67 -4.90 19.73
C GLN A 143 12.78 -5.02 18.50
N ALA A 144 12.36 -6.24 18.13
CA ALA A 144 11.40 -6.45 17.05
C ALA A 144 10.05 -5.79 17.37
N GLU A 145 9.56 -5.96 18.59
CA GLU A 145 8.32 -5.36 19.08
C GLU A 145 8.39 -3.83 19.04
N GLU A 146 9.49 -3.22 19.48
CA GLU A 146 9.71 -1.78 19.44
C GLU A 146 9.70 -1.23 18.01
N ILE A 147 10.36 -1.91 17.06
CA ILE A 147 10.30 -1.55 15.64
C ILE A 147 8.85 -1.61 15.12
N GLY A 148 8.09 -2.63 15.49
CA GLY A 148 6.69 -2.76 15.10
C GLY A 148 5.83 -1.64 15.66
N ARG A 149 6.05 -1.22 16.92
CA ARG A 149 5.32 -0.12 17.57
C ARG A 149 5.67 1.24 16.97
N SER A 150 6.96 1.53 16.85
CA SER A 150 7.48 2.80 16.32
C SER A 150 7.48 2.89 14.79
N TRP A 151 6.89 1.93 14.08
CA TRP A 151 6.93 1.85 12.60
C TRP A 151 6.55 3.15 11.91
N SER A 152 5.50 3.82 12.40
CA SER A 152 5.00 5.06 11.78
C SER A 152 5.97 6.23 11.89
N ASP A 153 6.86 6.19 12.89
CA ASP A 153 7.85 7.22 13.18
C ASP A 153 9.15 6.98 12.43
N LEU A 154 9.32 5.76 11.87
CA LEU A 154 10.49 5.42 11.10
C LEU A 154 10.56 6.19 9.77
N PRO A 155 11.72 6.71 9.39
CA PRO A 155 11.92 7.26 8.05
C PRO A 155 11.58 6.24 6.96
N THR A 156 10.97 6.68 5.85
CA THR A 156 10.56 5.80 4.74
C THR A 156 11.72 4.94 4.19
N VAL A 157 12.93 5.46 4.20
CA VAL A 157 14.14 4.72 3.80
C VAL A 157 14.37 3.53 4.73
N ARG A 158 14.23 3.72 6.06
CA ARG A 158 14.40 2.65 7.05
C ARG A 158 13.29 1.61 6.93
N GLN A 159 12.02 2.05 6.78
CA GLN A 159 10.90 1.14 6.52
C GLN A 159 11.18 0.26 5.29
N ARG A 160 11.65 0.86 4.21
CA ARG A 160 12.01 0.13 2.99
C ARG A 160 13.14 -0.87 3.23
N THR A 161 14.20 -0.48 3.91
CA THR A 161 15.33 -1.38 4.25
C THR A 161 14.82 -2.59 5.03
N LEU A 162 13.98 -2.38 6.05
CA LEU A 162 13.35 -3.45 6.83
C LEU A 162 12.55 -4.41 5.94
N LEU A 163 11.67 -3.86 5.11
CA LEU A 163 10.84 -4.67 4.22
C LEU A 163 11.67 -5.45 3.20
N THR A 164 12.63 -4.79 2.53
CA THR A 164 13.45 -5.44 1.49
C THR A 164 14.43 -6.47 2.03
N THR A 165 14.84 -6.35 3.29
CA THR A 165 15.72 -7.33 3.93
C THR A 165 14.92 -8.55 4.39
N LEU A 166 13.77 -8.33 5.05
CA LEU A 166 12.96 -9.42 5.61
C LEU A 166 12.13 -10.14 4.55
N ILE A 167 11.55 -9.40 3.59
CA ILE A 167 10.67 -9.98 2.57
C ILE A 167 11.50 -10.47 1.40
N GLU A 168 11.37 -11.73 1.06
CA GLU A 168 11.95 -12.31 -0.13
C GLU A 168 11.08 -12.04 -1.36
N ARG A 169 9.79 -12.31 -1.24
CA ARG A 169 8.82 -12.24 -2.33
C ARG A 169 7.42 -11.96 -1.78
N ILE A 170 6.60 -11.32 -2.59
CA ILE A 170 5.18 -11.10 -2.32
C ILE A 170 4.39 -11.53 -3.56
N ASP A 171 3.49 -12.49 -3.39
CA ASP A 171 2.60 -12.96 -4.44
C ASP A 171 1.19 -12.40 -4.23
N VAL A 172 0.68 -11.71 -5.26
CA VAL A 172 -0.65 -11.09 -5.22
C VAL A 172 -1.62 -11.96 -6.00
N ARG A 173 -2.53 -12.61 -5.30
CA ARG A 173 -3.60 -13.44 -5.87
C ARG A 173 -4.94 -12.72 -5.83
N ALA A 174 -5.97 -13.31 -6.40
CA ALA A 174 -7.30 -12.71 -6.47
C ALA A 174 -7.95 -12.54 -5.08
N ASP A 175 -7.65 -13.45 -4.16
CA ASP A 175 -8.24 -13.60 -2.84
C ASP A 175 -7.30 -13.28 -1.68
N ARG A 176 -5.99 -13.21 -1.91
CA ARG A 176 -4.99 -12.99 -0.86
C ARG A 176 -3.68 -12.43 -1.39
N ILE A 177 -2.89 -11.89 -0.45
CA ILE A 177 -1.47 -11.55 -0.64
C ILE A 177 -0.67 -12.52 0.21
N ASP A 178 0.26 -13.25 -0.39
CA ASP A 178 1.19 -14.14 0.30
C ASP A 178 2.55 -13.44 0.41
N ILE A 179 3.01 -13.17 1.64
CA ILE A 179 4.27 -12.48 1.94
C ILE A 179 5.27 -13.53 2.42
N HIS A 180 6.28 -13.80 1.62
CA HIS A 180 7.34 -14.76 1.94
C HIS A 180 8.49 -14.05 2.67
N LEU A 181 8.73 -14.44 3.91
CA LEU A 181 9.72 -13.85 4.80
C LEU A 181 10.94 -14.76 4.97
N ARG A 182 12.08 -14.14 5.21
CA ARG A 182 13.28 -14.75 5.78
C ARG A 182 13.52 -14.23 7.20
N PRO A 183 12.91 -14.84 8.21
CA PRO A 183 12.97 -14.34 9.58
C PRO A 183 14.39 -14.29 10.16
N THR A 184 15.26 -15.19 9.71
CA THR A 184 16.68 -15.25 10.11
C THR A 184 17.44 -13.95 9.84
N ARG A 185 16.99 -13.14 8.89
CA ARG A 185 17.58 -11.83 8.58
C ARG A 185 17.23 -10.73 9.59
N LEU A 186 16.29 -10.99 10.50
CA LEU A 186 15.92 -10.01 11.52
C LEU A 186 17.10 -9.73 12.46
N GLY A 187 17.88 -10.75 12.81
CA GLY A 187 19.08 -10.57 13.64
C GLY A 187 20.13 -9.64 13.01
N MET A 188 20.30 -9.73 11.68
CA MET A 188 21.21 -8.84 10.92
C MET A 188 20.73 -7.38 10.96
N LEU A 189 19.41 -7.17 10.92
CA LEU A 189 18.82 -5.81 10.97
C LEU A 189 18.91 -5.16 12.34
N LEU A 190 18.99 -5.96 13.40
CA LEU A 190 19.06 -5.53 14.79
C LEU A 190 20.49 -5.46 15.35
N ASP A 191 21.49 -5.66 14.48
CA ASP A 191 22.92 -5.61 14.84
C ASP A 191 23.29 -6.57 15.99
N ILE A 192 22.58 -7.71 16.05
CA ILE A 192 22.80 -8.74 17.06
C ILE A 192 23.94 -9.62 16.53
N ALA A 193 25.12 -9.43 17.06
CA ALA A 193 26.36 -10.13 16.71
C ALA A 193 26.40 -11.60 17.17
N ALA A 194 25.26 -12.30 17.18
CA ALA A 194 25.22 -13.74 17.44
C ALA A 194 25.08 -14.48 16.10
N PRO A 195 25.84 -15.53 15.83
CA PRO A 195 25.54 -16.42 14.73
C PRO A 195 24.16 -17.02 15.00
N LEU A 196 23.16 -16.51 14.31
CA LEU A 196 21.86 -17.21 14.29
C LEU A 196 22.16 -18.59 13.73
N PRO A 197 21.74 -19.68 14.38
CA PRO A 197 21.94 -21.00 13.84
C PRO A 197 21.36 -21.02 12.43
N ILE A 198 22.20 -21.31 11.45
CA ILE A 198 21.83 -21.49 10.03
C ILE A 198 21.11 -22.86 9.93
N ALA A 199 20.16 -23.09 10.80
CA ALA A 199 19.26 -24.22 10.70
C ALA A 199 18.15 -23.76 9.74
N THR A 200 18.33 -24.11 8.47
CA THR A 200 17.37 -23.94 7.38
C THR A 200 16.92 -22.50 7.18
N ASP A 201 17.30 -21.93 6.03
CA ASP A 201 16.79 -20.65 5.48
C ASP A 201 15.30 -20.84 5.10
N GLU A 202 14.50 -21.31 6.09
CA GLU A 202 13.09 -21.62 5.92
C GLU A 202 12.33 -20.31 5.72
N THR A 203 11.67 -20.22 4.59
CA THR A 203 10.78 -19.11 4.27
C THR A 203 9.48 -19.27 5.02
N GLN A 204 9.12 -18.30 5.84
CA GLN A 204 7.78 -18.21 6.46
C GLN A 204 6.84 -17.44 5.56
N THR A 205 5.61 -17.92 5.39
CA THR A 205 4.59 -17.22 4.61
C THR A 205 3.55 -16.59 5.53
N LEU A 206 3.35 -15.27 5.38
CA LEU A 206 2.26 -14.55 6.01
C LEU A 206 1.21 -14.21 4.96
N SER A 207 -0.02 -14.68 5.15
CA SER A 207 -1.11 -14.37 4.23
C SER A 207 -1.98 -13.22 4.74
N VAL A 208 -2.44 -12.38 3.81
CA VAL A 208 -3.42 -11.30 4.04
C VAL A 208 -4.61 -11.55 3.12
N PRO A 209 -5.81 -11.80 3.64
CA PRO A 209 -7.00 -11.95 2.81
C PRO A 209 -7.36 -10.62 2.17
N ILE A 210 -7.64 -10.63 0.87
CA ILE A 210 -8.05 -9.49 0.09
C ILE A 210 -9.16 -9.88 -0.89
N ALA A 211 -9.88 -8.89 -1.42
CA ALA A 211 -10.76 -9.07 -2.57
C ALA A 211 -10.36 -8.07 -3.66
N LEU A 212 -9.94 -8.59 -4.80
CA LEU A 212 -9.67 -7.77 -5.98
C LEU A 212 -10.97 -7.58 -6.78
N ARG A 213 -11.41 -6.32 -6.94
CA ARG A 213 -12.56 -5.98 -7.79
C ARG A 213 -12.11 -5.17 -8.98
N ARG A 214 -12.45 -5.64 -10.17
CA ARG A 214 -12.20 -4.90 -11.41
C ARG A 214 -13.18 -3.71 -11.51
N SER A 215 -12.65 -2.51 -11.68
CA SER A 215 -13.42 -1.28 -11.93
C SER A 215 -12.88 -0.61 -13.20
N GLY A 216 -13.39 -1.01 -14.37
CA GLY A 216 -12.86 -0.60 -15.66
C GLY A 216 -11.45 -1.14 -15.92
N ARG A 217 -10.49 -0.24 -16.17
CA ARG A 217 -9.06 -0.59 -16.36
C ARG A 217 -8.27 -0.70 -15.06
N GLU A 218 -8.88 -0.35 -13.92
CA GLU A 218 -8.23 -0.39 -12.60
C GLU A 218 -8.75 -1.56 -11.78
N ILE A 219 -7.87 -2.18 -11.02
CA ILE A 219 -8.24 -3.15 -10.00
C ILE A 219 -8.22 -2.43 -8.67
N LYS A 220 -9.35 -2.39 -7.99
CA LYS A 220 -9.46 -1.93 -6.61
C LYS A 220 -9.25 -3.12 -5.70
N MET A 221 -8.31 -2.98 -4.77
CA MET A 221 -8.06 -3.95 -3.74
C MET A 221 -8.88 -3.61 -2.50
N ARG A 222 -9.63 -4.58 -2.01
CA ARG A 222 -10.31 -4.51 -0.73
C ARG A 222 -9.62 -5.49 0.22
N ILE A 223 -9.16 -4.99 1.35
CA ILE A 223 -8.57 -5.82 2.40
C ILE A 223 -9.72 -6.34 3.26
N ASP A 224 -9.90 -7.66 3.32
CA ASP A 224 -10.88 -8.28 4.18
C ASP A 224 -10.23 -8.53 5.56
N GLY A 225 -10.59 -7.71 6.54
CA GLY A 225 -10.06 -7.77 7.91
C GLY A 225 -9.98 -6.38 8.54
N THR A 226 -9.98 -6.34 9.87
CA THR A 226 -9.67 -5.12 10.61
C THR A 226 -8.15 -4.99 10.68
N ASP A 227 -7.59 -4.01 10.01
CA ASP A 227 -6.18 -3.65 10.19
C ASP A 227 -6.05 -2.85 11.49
N PRO A 228 -5.44 -3.43 12.55
CA PRO A 228 -5.30 -2.73 13.84
C PRO A 228 -4.36 -1.52 13.76
N PHE A 229 -3.62 -1.36 12.65
CA PHE A 229 -2.69 -0.25 12.42
C PHE A 229 -3.11 0.65 11.26
N ALA A 230 -4.30 0.40 10.66
CA ALA A 230 -4.84 1.34 9.68
C ALA A 230 -5.00 2.67 10.38
N THR A 231 -4.15 3.63 10.04
CA THR A 231 -4.48 5.03 10.32
C THR A 231 -5.75 5.30 9.56
N ALA A 232 -6.84 5.32 10.31
CA ALA A 232 -8.18 5.60 9.82
C ALA A 232 -8.10 6.93 9.06
N LYS A 233 -8.24 6.90 7.74
CA LYS A 233 -8.28 8.13 6.94
C LYS A 233 -9.73 8.54 6.80
N PRO A 234 -10.08 9.75 7.24
CA PRO A 234 -11.41 10.28 7.04
C PRO A 234 -11.83 10.21 5.57
N ASP A 235 -13.02 9.71 5.30
CA ASP A 235 -13.58 9.76 3.96
C ASP A 235 -13.85 11.22 3.57
N ALA A 236 -13.10 11.74 2.60
CA ALA A 236 -13.19 13.13 2.18
C ALA A 236 -14.59 13.53 1.67
N ARG A 237 -15.41 12.58 1.18
CA ARG A 237 -16.78 12.82 0.75
C ARG A 237 -17.70 12.96 1.94
N LEU A 238 -17.57 12.08 2.94
CA LEU A 238 -18.32 12.17 4.19
C LEU A 238 -17.98 13.44 4.96
N VAL A 239 -16.68 13.77 5.08
CA VAL A 239 -16.23 15.01 5.75
C VAL A 239 -16.79 16.26 5.05
N LYS A 240 -16.73 16.34 3.72
CA LYS A 240 -17.32 17.45 2.95
C LYS A 240 -18.84 17.56 3.17
N LEU A 241 -19.51 16.42 3.30
CA LEU A 241 -20.95 16.37 3.57
C LEU A 241 -21.26 16.93 4.96
N LEU A 242 -20.50 16.57 6.00
CA LEU A 242 -20.66 17.11 7.35
C LEU A 242 -20.38 18.62 7.41
N ILE A 243 -19.32 19.09 6.75
CA ILE A 243 -19.00 20.53 6.66
C ILE A 243 -20.19 21.29 6.03
N ARG A 244 -20.74 20.77 4.92
CA ARG A 244 -21.87 21.40 4.24
C ARG A 244 -23.15 21.38 5.09
N ALA A 245 -23.39 20.27 5.83
CA ALA A 245 -24.50 20.16 6.76
C ALA A 245 -24.41 21.22 7.87
N ARG A 246 -23.24 21.37 8.47
CA ARG A 246 -22.97 22.40 9.48
C ARG A 246 -23.18 23.82 8.95
N ARG A 247 -22.68 24.09 7.76
CA ARG A 247 -22.85 25.40 7.09
C ARG A 247 -24.33 25.72 6.87
N PHE A 248 -25.12 24.78 6.34
CA PHE A 248 -26.56 25.03 6.11
C PHE A 248 -27.32 25.17 7.42
N ASN A 249 -26.92 24.47 8.46
CA ASN A 249 -27.52 24.65 9.78
C ASN A 249 -27.20 26.03 10.37
N ALA A 250 -25.95 26.50 10.22
CA ALA A 250 -25.59 27.87 10.64
C ALA A 250 -26.41 28.91 9.89
N THR A 251 -26.54 28.79 8.55
CA THR A 251 -27.42 29.68 7.76
C THR A 251 -28.87 29.66 8.26
N LEU A 252 -29.37 28.52 8.72
CA LEU A 252 -30.71 28.42 9.29
C LEU A 252 -30.84 29.12 10.66
N VAL A 253 -29.89 28.89 11.54
CA VAL A 253 -29.87 29.47 12.90
C VAL A 253 -29.73 30.99 12.84
N ASP A 254 -28.88 31.50 11.93
CA ASP A 254 -28.68 32.96 11.77
C ASP A 254 -29.79 33.65 10.99
N SER A 255 -30.75 32.90 10.45
CA SER A 255 -31.87 33.44 9.69
C SER A 255 -33.11 33.57 10.56
N ASP A 256 -33.36 34.76 11.08
CA ASP A 256 -34.52 35.04 11.91
C ASP A 256 -35.82 34.97 11.08
N GLY A 257 -36.56 33.84 11.21
CA GLY A 257 -37.88 33.67 10.58
C GLY A 257 -37.94 33.52 9.06
N VAL A 258 -36.80 33.43 8.36
CA VAL A 258 -36.76 33.29 6.90
C VAL A 258 -37.22 31.88 6.50
N PRO A 259 -38.19 31.72 5.54
CA PRO A 259 -38.65 30.42 5.09
C PRO A 259 -37.57 29.55 4.50
N PHE A 260 -37.58 28.24 4.74
CA PHE A 260 -36.63 27.27 4.20
C PHE A 260 -36.43 27.35 2.68
N ALA A 261 -37.50 27.61 1.93
CA ALA A 261 -37.43 27.75 0.48
C ALA A 261 -36.58 28.96 0.05
N ALA A 262 -36.67 30.07 0.79
CA ALA A 262 -35.87 31.26 0.52
C ALA A 262 -34.40 31.05 0.87
N LEU A 263 -34.11 30.35 1.98
CA LEU A 263 -32.74 29.97 2.35
C LEU A 263 -32.12 29.02 1.32
N ALA A 264 -32.86 28.02 0.86
CA ALA A 264 -32.38 27.10 -0.18
C ALA A 264 -32.06 27.84 -1.49
N LYS A 265 -32.92 28.82 -1.87
CA LYS A 265 -32.69 29.66 -3.04
C LYS A 265 -31.42 30.51 -2.91
N ARG A 266 -31.18 31.07 -1.71
CA ARG A 266 -29.93 31.84 -1.42
C ARG A 266 -28.66 30.96 -1.53
N GLU A 267 -28.76 29.71 -1.11
CA GLU A 267 -27.67 28.72 -1.19
C GLU A 267 -27.58 28.05 -2.59
N GLY A 268 -28.45 28.41 -3.56
CA GLY A 268 -28.44 27.86 -4.91
C GLY A 268 -28.81 26.38 -5.00
N VAL A 269 -29.64 25.88 -4.07
CA VAL A 269 -30.04 24.46 -4.00
C VAL A 269 -31.56 24.33 -3.91
N SER A 270 -32.09 23.10 -4.17
CA SER A 270 -33.48 22.81 -3.98
C SER A 270 -33.85 22.79 -2.48
N PRO A 271 -35.09 23.15 -2.09
CA PRO A 271 -35.55 23.08 -0.70
C PRO A 271 -35.39 21.69 -0.08
N SER A 272 -35.68 20.65 -0.85
CA SER A 272 -35.50 19.24 -0.41
C SER A 272 -34.03 18.90 -0.13
N TYR A 273 -33.12 19.38 -0.96
CA TYR A 273 -31.70 19.21 -0.74
C TYR A 273 -31.21 19.95 0.50
N PHE A 274 -31.63 21.21 0.68
CA PHE A 274 -31.29 22.03 1.84
C PHE A 274 -31.75 21.34 3.13
N THR A 275 -33.04 20.94 3.21
CA THR A 275 -33.61 20.26 4.38
C THR A 275 -32.89 18.98 4.73
N ARG A 276 -32.47 18.21 3.71
CA ARG A 276 -31.74 16.95 3.90
C ARG A 276 -30.39 17.19 4.57
N PHE A 277 -29.66 18.22 4.15
CA PHE A 277 -28.39 18.59 4.75
C PHE A 277 -28.53 19.16 6.16
N VAL A 278 -29.53 20.02 6.40
CA VAL A 278 -29.80 20.52 7.75
C VAL A 278 -30.04 19.35 8.72
N ARG A 279 -30.78 18.31 8.31
CA ARG A 279 -30.98 17.12 9.14
C ARG A 279 -29.70 16.39 9.48
N LEU A 280 -28.73 16.37 8.57
CA LEU A 280 -27.42 15.75 8.82
C LEU A 280 -26.59 16.49 9.87
N SER A 281 -26.88 17.74 10.18
CA SER A 281 -26.21 18.45 11.27
C SER A 281 -26.62 17.95 12.66
N TYR A 282 -27.71 17.19 12.74
CA TYR A 282 -28.21 16.54 13.97
C TYR A 282 -27.84 15.07 14.08
N LEU A 283 -26.77 14.65 13.36
CA LEU A 283 -26.19 13.33 13.57
C LEU A 283 -25.62 13.20 14.99
N ASP A 284 -25.69 11.98 15.50
CA ASP A 284 -25.05 11.60 16.75
C ASP A 284 -23.57 12.08 16.77
N PRO A 285 -23.12 12.73 17.85
CA PRO A 285 -21.75 13.16 18.00
C PRO A 285 -20.73 12.03 17.78
N ASP A 286 -21.00 10.82 18.28
CA ASP A 286 -20.10 9.65 18.10
C ASP A 286 -19.97 9.25 16.62
N ILE A 287 -21.07 9.33 15.85
CA ILE A 287 -21.07 9.09 14.41
C ILE A 287 -20.23 10.16 13.69
N THR A 288 -20.44 11.41 14.09
CA THR A 288 -19.70 12.55 13.52
C THR A 288 -18.21 12.42 13.79
N GLN A 289 -17.85 12.09 15.01
CA GLN A 289 -16.46 11.87 15.42
C GLN A 289 -15.82 10.70 14.67
N ALA A 290 -16.50 9.55 14.60
CA ALA A 290 -16.01 8.39 13.86
C ALA A 290 -15.78 8.68 12.37
N ILE A 291 -16.62 9.52 11.74
CA ILE A 291 -16.39 9.96 10.35
C ILE A 291 -15.14 10.85 10.25
N LEU A 292 -14.96 11.77 11.21
CA LEU A 292 -13.79 12.66 11.23
C LEU A 292 -12.48 11.92 11.52
N GLU A 293 -12.56 10.85 12.30
CA GLU A 293 -11.43 9.97 12.62
C GLU A 293 -11.22 8.86 11.56
N GLY A 294 -12.17 8.70 10.60
CA GLY A 294 -12.11 7.65 9.59
C GLY A 294 -12.48 6.26 10.10
N CYS A 295 -13.11 6.19 11.29
CA CYS A 295 -13.51 4.95 11.96
C CYS A 295 -14.97 4.55 11.66
N GLN A 296 -15.62 5.19 10.69
CA GLN A 296 -16.98 4.86 10.28
C GLN A 296 -17.11 3.45 9.72
N PRO A 297 -18.26 2.79 9.85
CA PRO A 297 -18.54 1.51 9.19
C PRO A 297 -18.23 1.57 7.70
N ARG A 298 -17.59 0.53 7.18
CA ARG A 298 -17.15 0.47 5.75
C ARG A 298 -18.29 0.64 4.75
N ASP A 299 -19.50 0.26 5.15
CA ASP A 299 -20.71 0.39 4.33
C ASP A 299 -21.34 1.77 4.38
N LEU A 300 -20.89 2.65 5.27
CA LEU A 300 -21.38 4.02 5.36
C LEU A 300 -20.70 4.88 4.30
N THR A 301 -21.43 5.19 3.24
CA THR A 301 -20.98 6.08 2.17
C THR A 301 -21.77 7.39 2.18
N ALA A 302 -21.21 8.44 1.59
CA ALA A 302 -21.92 9.73 1.45
C ALA A 302 -23.25 9.58 0.73
N ASP A 303 -23.31 8.71 -0.30
CA ASP A 303 -24.55 8.44 -1.04
C ASP A 303 -25.60 7.72 -0.18
N LYS A 304 -25.19 6.73 0.61
CA LYS A 304 -26.08 6.02 1.54
C LYS A 304 -26.61 6.97 2.60
N LEU A 305 -25.78 7.86 3.14
CA LEU A 305 -26.19 8.83 4.15
C LEU A 305 -27.17 9.86 3.58
N LEU A 306 -26.94 10.32 2.35
CA LEU A 306 -27.85 11.23 1.63
C LEU A 306 -29.15 10.56 1.16
N ALA A 307 -29.11 9.29 0.74
CA ALA A 307 -30.27 8.55 0.29
C ALA A 307 -31.30 8.32 1.43
N ARG A 308 -30.82 8.25 2.68
CA ARG A 308 -31.70 8.18 3.84
C ARG A 308 -32.31 9.55 4.14
N SER A 309 -33.41 9.84 3.47
CA SER A 309 -34.14 11.14 3.60
C SER A 309 -34.70 11.40 4.99
N ARG A 310 -34.82 10.38 5.84
CA ARG A 310 -35.31 10.46 7.22
C ARG A 310 -34.33 9.77 8.16
N LEU A 311 -33.50 10.57 8.84
CA LEU A 311 -32.71 10.10 9.97
C LEU A 311 -33.65 9.90 11.17
N PRO A 312 -33.46 8.82 11.95
CA PRO A 312 -34.16 8.66 13.24
C PRO A 312 -33.90 9.85 14.17
N LEU A 313 -34.87 10.16 15.00
CA LEU A 313 -34.77 11.28 15.95
C LEU A 313 -33.85 10.96 17.13
N THR A 314 -33.74 9.70 17.50
CA THR A 314 -32.90 9.27 18.62
C THR A 314 -31.53 8.84 18.16
N TRP A 315 -30.48 9.25 18.85
CA TRP A 315 -29.09 8.89 18.56
C TRP A 315 -28.86 7.38 18.59
N ARG A 316 -29.50 6.66 19.52
CA ARG A 316 -29.41 5.20 19.59
C ARG A 316 -29.93 4.53 18.31
N GLU A 317 -31.02 4.99 17.75
CA GLU A 317 -31.54 4.46 16.49
C GLU A 317 -30.68 4.87 15.30
N GLN A 318 -30.11 6.10 15.31
CA GLN A 318 -29.18 6.54 14.29
C GLN A 318 -27.95 5.60 14.26
N ARG A 319 -27.35 5.28 15.41
CA ARG A 319 -26.23 4.33 15.52
C ARG A 319 -26.62 2.98 14.94
N ARG A 320 -27.72 2.39 15.37
CA ARG A 320 -28.20 1.09 14.87
C ARG A 320 -28.40 1.07 13.36
N VAL A 321 -29.03 2.10 12.81
CA VAL A 321 -29.39 2.16 11.39
C VAL A 321 -28.18 2.45 10.50
N LEU A 322 -27.17 3.13 11.03
CA LEU A 322 -25.94 3.48 10.30
C LEU A 322 -24.79 2.49 10.58
N GLY A 323 -25.03 1.44 11.38
CA GLY A 323 -24.07 0.37 11.59
C GLY A 323 -23.00 0.67 12.66
N PHE A 324 -23.31 1.51 13.65
CA PHE A 324 -22.45 1.85 14.79
C PHE A 324 -22.88 1.11 16.07
N ALA A 325 -23.53 -0.01 15.95
CA ALA A 325 -23.95 -0.81 17.11
C ALA A 325 -22.80 -1.67 17.64
#